data_8458e62ad9a48f1d5971e17528050a48
#
_entry.id   8458e62ad9a48f1d5971e17528050a48
#
_cell.length_a   1.000
_cell.length_b   1.000
_cell.length_c   1.000
_cell.angle_alpha   90.00
_cell.angle_beta   90.00
_cell.angle_gamma   90.00
#
_symmetry.space_group_name_H-M   'P 1'
#
loop_
_entity.id
_entity.type
_entity.pdbx_description
1 polymer ?
#
loop_
_entity_poly.entity_id
_entity_poly.type
_entity_poly.pdbx_seq_one_letter_code
_entity_poly.pdbx_strand_id
1 'polypeptide(L)'
;DFFLHNPSLPEDKVPLWDFNAGQDGYTKKWKFDETKIGYIPRDASAAAIAASALFELYQYTKNPEYYDSAVTMIHSLASEQYRAVPGSNAGFLLMHSTGSLPHGKEIDVPLVYADYYFLEALLRYQKIGKES
;
A
#
# COMPACT_ATOMS: atom_id res chain seq x y z
N ASP A 1 15.19 -1.61 -0.27
CA ASP A 1 15.50 -2.67 0.69
C ASP A 1 14.80 -2.49 2.02
N PHE A 2 14.88 -1.31 2.69
CA PHE A 2 14.21 -1.08 3.98
C PHE A 2 12.72 -1.47 3.97
N PHE A 3 11.96 -1.04 2.96
CA PHE A 3 10.54 -1.32 2.85
C PHE A 3 10.26 -2.83 2.72
N LEU A 4 10.93 -3.50 1.77
CA LEU A 4 10.66 -4.91 1.46
C LEU A 4 11.12 -5.87 2.56
N HIS A 5 12.18 -5.51 3.29
CA HIS A 5 12.78 -6.36 4.32
C HIS A 5 12.37 -5.94 5.74
N ASN A 6 11.41 -5.02 5.86
CA ASN A 6 10.91 -4.62 7.18
C ASN A 6 10.12 -5.78 7.81
N PRO A 7 10.45 -6.21 9.03
CA PRO A 7 9.76 -7.33 9.69
C PRO A 7 8.28 -7.05 9.99
N SER A 8 7.88 -5.78 9.99
CA SER A 8 6.47 -5.37 10.17
C SER A 8 5.68 -5.33 8.87
N LEU A 9 6.32 -5.60 7.71
CA LEU A 9 5.60 -5.67 6.44
C LEU A 9 4.81 -6.99 6.39
N PRO A 10 3.48 -6.95 6.29
CA PRO A 10 2.66 -8.16 6.21
C PRO A 10 2.95 -8.99 4.95
N GLU A 11 2.55 -10.26 4.96
CA GLU A 11 2.77 -11.19 3.83
C GLU A 11 2.11 -10.71 2.54
N ASP A 12 0.95 -10.09 2.61
CA ASP A 12 0.23 -9.49 1.48
C ASP A 12 0.94 -8.25 0.89
N LYS A 13 2.01 -7.79 1.54
CA LYS A 13 2.84 -6.63 1.20
C LYS A 13 2.07 -5.30 1.14
N VAL A 14 0.89 -5.23 1.74
CA VAL A 14 0.20 -3.96 2.02
C VAL A 14 0.60 -3.50 3.42
N PRO A 15 1.39 -2.43 3.56
CA PRO A 15 1.98 -2.06 4.84
C PRO A 15 0.93 -1.54 5.84
N LEU A 16 1.31 -1.56 7.10
CA LEU A 16 0.68 -0.73 8.11
C LEU A 16 0.96 0.74 7.79
N TRP A 17 0.13 1.65 8.31
CA TRP A 17 0.30 3.08 8.12
C TRP A 17 1.67 3.61 8.62
N ASP A 18 2.26 2.92 9.60
CA ASP A 18 3.62 3.12 10.12
C ASP A 18 4.20 1.77 10.52
N PHE A 19 5.42 1.46 10.08
CA PHE A 19 6.11 0.21 10.42
C PHE A 19 6.42 0.05 11.90
N ASN A 20 6.44 1.15 12.66
CA ASN A 20 6.67 1.11 14.10
C ASN A 20 5.37 0.98 14.91
N ALA A 21 4.21 1.12 14.28
CA ALA A 21 2.93 1.01 14.97
C ALA A 21 2.77 -0.37 15.60
N GLY A 22 2.43 -0.40 16.88
CA GLY A 22 2.27 -1.65 17.64
C GLY A 22 3.57 -2.34 18.07
N GLN A 23 4.74 -1.76 17.79
CA GLN A 23 6.01 -2.30 18.23
C GLN A 23 6.32 -1.92 19.69
N ASP A 24 7.10 -2.77 20.39
CA ASP A 24 7.57 -2.46 21.74
C ASP A 24 8.40 -1.17 21.73
N GLY A 25 8.10 -0.27 22.66
CA GLY A 25 8.77 1.03 22.74
C GLY A 25 8.23 2.11 21.77
N TYR A 26 7.20 1.79 21.00
CA TYR A 26 6.54 2.77 20.16
C TYR A 26 5.97 3.93 20.98
N THR A 27 6.41 5.14 20.68
CA THR A 27 5.99 6.36 21.36
C THR A 27 5.48 7.37 20.35
N LYS A 28 4.20 7.68 20.41
CA LYS A 28 3.60 8.68 19.54
C LYS A 28 4.06 10.10 19.91
N LYS A 29 4.26 10.94 18.88
CA LYS A 29 4.65 12.34 19.02
C LYS A 29 3.53 13.33 18.67
N TRP A 30 2.29 12.85 18.58
CA TRP A 30 1.10 13.64 18.21
C TRP A 30 -0.03 13.49 19.24
N LYS A 31 -1.04 14.36 19.13
CA LYS A 31 -2.13 14.44 20.12
C LYS A 31 -3.29 13.50 19.83
N PHE A 32 -3.47 13.06 18.58
CA PHE A 32 -4.58 12.18 18.23
C PHE A 32 -4.50 10.87 19.00
N ASP A 33 -5.62 10.43 19.53
CA ASP A 33 -5.70 9.17 20.29
C ASP A 33 -6.06 8.02 19.34
N GLU A 34 -5.05 7.36 18.81
CA GLU A 34 -5.19 6.25 17.88
C GLU A 34 -5.78 4.97 18.51
N THR A 35 -5.80 4.88 19.84
CA THR A 35 -6.42 3.73 20.52
C THR A 35 -7.93 3.64 20.27
N LYS A 36 -8.55 4.77 19.91
CA LYS A 36 -9.98 4.84 19.54
C LYS A 36 -10.30 4.13 18.23
N ILE A 37 -9.31 3.85 17.39
CA ILE A 37 -9.50 3.13 16.13
C ILE A 37 -9.76 1.64 16.41
N GLY A 38 -9.12 1.06 17.46
CA GLY A 38 -9.28 -0.33 17.85
C GLY A 38 -8.47 -1.34 17.02
N TYR A 39 -7.72 -0.89 16.01
CA TYR A 39 -6.82 -1.71 15.17
C TYR A 39 -5.73 -0.82 14.58
N ILE A 40 -4.67 -1.44 14.04
CA ILE A 40 -3.61 -0.70 13.33
C ILE A 40 -4.01 -0.63 11.85
N PRO A 41 -4.29 0.58 11.30
CA PRO A 41 -4.73 0.71 9.91
C PRO A 41 -3.67 0.28 8.90
N ARG A 42 -4.12 -0.24 7.77
CA ARG A 42 -3.31 -0.48 6.58
C ARG A 42 -3.20 0.80 5.75
N ASP A 43 -2.22 0.82 4.87
CA ASP A 43 -2.12 1.87 3.86
C ASP A 43 -1.98 1.28 2.45
N ALA A 44 -3.12 1.10 1.79
CA ALA A 44 -3.18 0.63 0.42
C ALA A 44 -2.49 1.60 -0.56
N SER A 45 -2.47 2.90 -0.25
CA SER A 45 -1.78 3.89 -1.09
C SER A 45 -0.27 3.68 -1.10
N ALA A 46 0.33 3.35 0.04
CA ALA A 46 1.75 3.05 0.13
C ALA A 46 2.11 1.79 -0.68
N ALA A 47 1.28 0.74 -0.64
CA ALA A 47 1.48 -0.44 -1.47
C ALA A 47 1.38 -0.12 -2.96
N ALA A 48 0.41 0.70 -3.39
CA ALA A 48 0.26 1.10 -4.78
C ALA A 48 1.47 1.88 -5.30
N ILE A 49 1.94 2.86 -4.53
CA ILE A 49 3.13 3.66 -4.84
C ILE A 49 4.37 2.76 -4.91
N ALA A 50 4.55 1.89 -3.92
CA ALA A 50 5.68 0.96 -3.88
C ALA A 50 5.67 0.00 -5.07
N ALA A 51 4.52 -0.59 -5.41
CA ALA A 51 4.40 -1.49 -6.55
C ALA A 51 4.78 -0.81 -7.86
N SER A 52 4.29 0.41 -8.10
CA SER A 52 4.64 1.19 -9.30
C SER A 52 6.14 1.46 -9.37
N ALA A 53 6.75 1.90 -8.26
CA ALA A 53 8.19 2.17 -8.19
C ALA A 53 9.04 0.89 -8.36
N LEU A 54 8.62 -0.24 -7.80
CA LEU A 54 9.34 -1.51 -7.89
C LEU A 54 9.34 -2.07 -9.32
N PHE A 55 8.23 -1.94 -10.07
CA PHE A 55 8.21 -2.29 -11.48
C PHE A 55 9.19 -1.43 -12.29
N GLU A 56 9.29 -0.14 -12.00
CA GLU A 56 10.26 0.73 -12.63
C GLU A 56 11.70 0.33 -12.27
N LEU A 57 11.99 0.12 -10.98
CA LEU A 57 13.30 -0.35 -10.54
C LEU A 57 13.71 -1.67 -11.20
N TYR A 58 12.76 -2.60 -11.33
CA TYR A 58 13.02 -3.86 -12.03
C TYR A 58 13.46 -3.66 -13.47
N GLN A 59 12.91 -2.67 -14.19
CA GLN A 59 13.33 -2.40 -15.56
C GLN A 59 14.81 -2.02 -15.68
N TYR A 60 15.36 -1.34 -14.67
CA TYR A 60 16.77 -0.95 -14.63
C TYR A 60 17.69 -2.02 -14.06
N THR A 61 17.27 -2.65 -12.94
CA THR A 61 18.15 -3.52 -12.18
C THR A 61 18.05 -4.99 -12.57
N LYS A 62 16.91 -5.40 -13.14
CA LYS A 62 16.54 -6.79 -13.41
C LYS A 62 16.53 -7.68 -12.14
N ASN A 63 16.48 -7.07 -10.95
CA ASN A 63 16.35 -7.82 -9.70
C ASN A 63 14.95 -8.44 -9.59
N PRO A 64 14.83 -9.78 -9.59
CA PRO A 64 13.53 -10.45 -9.57
C PRO A 64 12.73 -10.16 -8.29
N GLU A 65 13.38 -9.88 -7.17
CA GLU A 65 12.72 -9.54 -5.92
C GLU A 65 11.80 -8.32 -6.06
N TYR A 66 12.23 -7.32 -6.83
CA TYR A 66 11.42 -6.12 -7.07
C TYR A 66 10.17 -6.44 -7.88
N TYR A 67 10.33 -7.26 -8.92
CA TYR A 67 9.19 -7.72 -9.73
C TYR A 67 8.21 -8.55 -8.91
N ASP A 68 8.69 -9.58 -8.22
CA ASP A 68 7.86 -10.51 -7.46
C ASP A 68 7.11 -9.79 -6.31
N SER A 69 7.79 -8.86 -5.65
CA SER A 69 7.17 -8.04 -4.61
C SER A 69 6.09 -7.11 -5.16
N ALA A 70 6.34 -6.47 -6.29
CA ALA A 70 5.35 -5.62 -6.96
C ALA A 70 4.14 -6.43 -7.43
N VAL A 71 4.36 -7.63 -7.97
CA VAL A 71 3.27 -8.56 -8.37
C VAL A 71 2.43 -8.94 -7.15
N THR A 72 3.06 -9.28 -6.03
CA THR A 72 2.33 -9.58 -4.78
C THR A 72 1.46 -8.40 -4.35
N MET A 73 2.01 -7.17 -4.36
CA MET A 73 1.27 -5.97 -3.99
C MET A 73 0.05 -5.73 -4.88
N ILE A 74 0.20 -5.79 -6.22
CA ILE A 74 -0.94 -5.55 -7.13
C ILE A 74 -1.99 -6.64 -7.04
N HIS A 75 -1.61 -7.90 -6.80
CA HIS A 75 -2.56 -8.98 -6.56
C HIS A 75 -3.35 -8.76 -5.27
N SER A 76 -2.68 -8.37 -4.19
CA SER A 76 -3.34 -8.03 -2.93
C SER A 76 -4.30 -6.87 -3.10
N LEU A 77 -3.87 -5.78 -3.73
CA LEU A 77 -4.71 -4.60 -3.98
C LEU A 77 -5.89 -4.90 -4.91
N ALA A 78 -5.76 -5.85 -5.84
CA ALA A 78 -6.84 -6.29 -6.72
C ALA A 78 -7.83 -7.26 -6.04
N SER A 79 -7.51 -7.78 -4.87
CA SER A 79 -8.38 -8.70 -4.12
C SER A 79 -9.59 -7.99 -3.52
N GLU A 80 -10.60 -8.75 -3.13
CA GLU A 80 -11.80 -8.23 -2.46
C GLU A 80 -11.50 -7.53 -1.12
N GLN A 81 -10.35 -7.81 -0.53
CA GLN A 81 -9.91 -7.17 0.72
C GLN A 81 -9.63 -5.68 0.53
N TYR A 82 -9.11 -5.28 -0.62
CA TYR A 82 -8.68 -3.90 -0.88
C TYR A 82 -9.43 -3.25 -2.04
N ARG A 83 -9.88 -4.01 -3.03
CA ARG A 83 -10.62 -3.48 -4.16
C ARG A 83 -12.10 -3.39 -3.84
N ALA A 84 -12.65 -2.19 -3.96
CA ALA A 84 -14.07 -1.93 -3.74
C ALA A 84 -14.95 -2.62 -4.79
N VAL A 85 -16.14 -3.01 -4.37
CA VAL A 85 -17.20 -3.46 -5.30
C VAL A 85 -17.58 -2.27 -6.20
N PRO A 86 -17.71 -2.48 -7.54
CA PRO A 86 -18.16 -1.43 -8.43
C PRO A 86 -19.45 -0.74 -7.97
N GLY A 87 -19.45 0.59 -8.00
CA GLY A 87 -20.58 1.40 -7.54
C GLY A 87 -20.60 1.68 -6.02
N SER A 88 -19.63 1.17 -5.28
CA SER A 88 -19.41 1.48 -3.86
C SER A 88 -18.21 2.42 -3.67
N ASN A 89 -17.84 2.69 -2.40
CA ASN A 89 -16.61 3.42 -2.02
C ASN A 89 -16.50 4.80 -2.69
N ALA A 90 -17.63 5.50 -2.88
CA ALA A 90 -17.72 6.78 -3.56
C ALA A 90 -17.08 6.80 -4.97
N GLY A 91 -17.00 5.65 -5.65
CA GLY A 91 -16.39 5.50 -6.97
C GLY A 91 -14.89 5.25 -6.99
N PHE A 92 -14.22 5.25 -5.84
CA PHE A 92 -12.80 4.90 -5.75
C PHE A 92 -12.57 3.39 -5.86
N LEU A 93 -11.44 3.01 -6.49
CA LEU A 93 -11.08 1.60 -6.70
C LEU A 93 -10.62 0.92 -5.41
N LEU A 94 -9.74 1.59 -4.65
CA LEU A 94 -9.10 1.01 -3.47
C LEU A 94 -9.71 1.52 -2.17
N MET A 95 -9.84 0.60 -1.23
CA MET A 95 -10.19 0.84 0.17
C MET A 95 -8.92 0.82 1.02
N HIS A 96 -9.04 1.21 2.29
CA HIS A 96 -8.03 0.97 3.33
C HIS A 96 -6.70 1.71 3.13
N SER A 97 -6.76 2.99 2.74
CA SER A 97 -5.61 3.88 2.74
C SER A 97 -5.59 4.77 3.99
N THR A 98 -4.39 5.17 4.41
CA THR A 98 -4.20 6.05 5.57
C THR A 98 -3.20 7.15 5.23
N GLY A 99 -3.71 8.38 5.13
CA GLY A 99 -2.90 9.53 4.73
C GLY A 99 -2.38 10.39 5.89
N SER A 100 -3.15 10.53 6.97
CA SER A 100 -2.82 11.50 8.03
C SER A 100 -3.32 11.09 9.42
N LEU A 101 -2.96 9.89 9.87
CA LEU A 101 -3.34 9.40 11.20
C LEU A 101 -2.91 10.35 12.34
N PRO A 102 -1.70 10.94 12.35
CA PRO A 102 -1.29 11.87 13.40
C PRO A 102 -2.23 13.07 13.59
N HIS A 103 -2.94 13.47 12.54
CA HIS A 103 -3.92 14.56 12.57
C HIS A 103 -5.36 14.06 12.77
N GLY A 104 -5.57 12.75 12.94
CA GLY A 104 -6.90 12.15 13.09
C GLY A 104 -7.73 12.24 11.81
N LYS A 105 -7.10 12.27 10.64
CA LYS A 105 -7.75 12.43 9.33
C LYS A 105 -7.24 11.37 8.35
N GLU A 106 -8.04 11.12 7.31
CA GLU A 106 -7.69 10.18 6.24
C GLU A 106 -7.23 8.82 6.79
N ILE A 107 -8.01 8.27 7.72
CA ILE A 107 -7.73 6.99 8.36
C ILE A 107 -8.70 5.95 7.81
N ASP A 108 -8.14 4.91 7.20
CA ASP A 108 -8.90 3.81 6.60
C ASP A 108 -9.98 4.31 5.63
N VAL A 109 -9.54 5.08 4.63
CA VAL A 109 -10.39 5.75 3.65
C VAL A 109 -9.87 5.52 2.22
N PRO A 110 -10.71 5.74 1.19
CA PRO A 110 -10.20 5.83 -0.18
C PRO A 110 -9.40 7.12 -0.38
N LEU A 111 -8.31 7.03 -1.15
CA LEU A 111 -7.50 8.19 -1.53
C LEU A 111 -7.27 8.18 -3.05
N VAL A 112 -7.41 9.34 -3.69
CA VAL A 112 -7.29 9.44 -5.16
C VAL A 112 -5.92 9.01 -5.68
N TYR A 113 -4.85 9.31 -4.96
CA TYR A 113 -3.51 8.92 -5.36
C TYR A 113 -3.25 7.42 -5.18
N ALA A 114 -3.98 6.71 -4.30
CA ALA A 114 -3.93 5.26 -4.23
C ALA A 114 -4.40 4.64 -5.55
N ASP A 115 -5.53 5.09 -6.08
CA ASP A 115 -6.07 4.65 -7.36
C ASP A 115 -5.12 4.99 -8.52
N TYR A 116 -4.58 6.21 -8.53
CA TYR A 116 -3.64 6.65 -9.56
C TYR A 116 -2.42 5.71 -9.65
N TYR A 117 -1.74 5.48 -8.53
CA TYR A 117 -0.55 4.63 -8.52
C TYR A 117 -0.86 3.14 -8.73
N PHE A 118 -2.03 2.69 -8.31
CA PHE A 118 -2.48 1.33 -8.61
C PHE A 118 -2.65 1.12 -10.13
N LEU A 119 -3.31 2.05 -10.82
CA LEU A 119 -3.44 2.00 -12.28
C LEU A 119 -2.08 2.12 -12.98
N GLU A 120 -1.19 3.00 -12.51
CA GLU A 120 0.16 3.11 -13.04
C GLU A 120 0.94 1.79 -12.88
N ALA A 121 0.86 1.16 -11.71
CA ALA A 121 1.50 -0.13 -11.46
C ALA A 121 0.97 -1.21 -12.42
N LEU A 122 -0.35 -1.28 -12.63
CA LEU A 122 -0.95 -2.22 -13.58
C LEU A 122 -0.49 -1.99 -15.02
N LEU A 123 -0.37 -0.74 -15.46
CA LEU A 123 0.14 -0.39 -16.78
C LEU A 123 1.61 -0.80 -16.94
N ARG A 124 2.45 -0.56 -15.94
CA ARG A 124 3.86 -0.98 -15.91
C ARG A 124 3.97 -2.50 -15.95
N TYR A 125 3.17 -3.21 -15.16
CA TYR A 125 3.11 -4.68 -15.18
C TYR A 125 2.75 -5.21 -16.56
N GLN A 126 1.70 -4.67 -17.18
CA GLN A 126 1.26 -5.07 -18.51
C GLN A 126 2.34 -4.83 -19.57
N LYS A 127 3.07 -3.70 -19.49
CA LYS A 127 4.16 -3.37 -20.41
C LYS A 127 5.30 -4.38 -20.29
N ILE A 128 5.75 -4.69 -19.08
CA ILE A 128 6.80 -5.68 -18.84
C ILE A 128 6.41 -7.05 -19.39
N GLY A 129 5.17 -7.48 -19.21
CA GLY A 129 4.67 -8.75 -19.76
C GLY A 129 4.63 -8.83 -21.28
N LYS A 130 4.52 -7.70 -21.97
CA LYS A 130 4.56 -7.62 -23.44
C LYS A 130 5.98 -7.60 -24.00
N GLU A 131 6.96 -7.14 -23.22
CA GLU A 131 8.38 -7.07 -23.60
C GLU A 131 9.13 -8.37 -23.30
N SER A 132 8.50 -9.28 -22.61
CA SER A 132 9.00 -10.63 -22.30
C SER A 132 8.51 -11.63 -23.34
#